data_22f1e766a64b86f446802777698ff4bc
#
_entry.id   22f1e766a64b86f446802777698ff4bc
#
_cell.length_a   1.000
_cell.length_b   1.000
_cell.length_c   1.000
_cell.angle_alpha   90.00
_cell.angle_beta   90.00
_cell.angle_gamma   90.00
#
_symmetry.space_group_name_H-M   'P 1'
#
loop_
_entity.id
_entity.type
_entity.pdbx_description
1 polymer ?
#
loop_
_entity_poly.entity_id
_entity_poly.type
_entity_poly.pdbx_seq_one_letter_code
_entity_poly.pdbx_strand_id
1 'polypeptide(L)'
;MKIGSLCTGYGGLDMAVEAYFDAEMVWCAENDKYASQLILQRFNKPNLGDIKQIKWDEVEPIDILTAGYPCQPFSHAGYRKGLDDERHIWPYIKEAISHLRPSYVILENVRGHLSLGFSTVLADLTKIGYDARWQIVRASDVGAAHQRARLFIIAYPTSQGLQRSRWKESRTGSKTITYTNSDACQKSRRTVTSIRTTSNGLHTGQNKGQARSKHRFSSQMEREAIPPTLVEGKLNAKFVEYMMGLPVGWVTNLDLSRSQQLKMLGNGVVPQQAYYALELLNG
;
A
#
# COMPACT_ATOMS: atom_id res chain seq x y z
N MET A 1 4.84 -13.99 -7.60
CA MET A 1 3.38 -13.79 -7.77
C MET A 1 3.16 -12.57 -8.66
N LYS A 2 2.05 -12.53 -9.40
CA LYS A 2 1.68 -11.43 -10.29
C LYS A 2 0.67 -10.50 -9.61
N ILE A 3 0.89 -9.20 -9.68
CA ILE A 3 0.00 -8.17 -9.13
C ILE A 3 -0.71 -7.43 -10.25
N GLY A 4 -2.04 -7.30 -10.15
CA GLY A 4 -2.82 -6.31 -10.89
C GLY A 4 -3.24 -5.18 -9.93
N SER A 5 -2.95 -3.95 -10.31
CA SER A 5 -3.17 -2.78 -9.46
C SER A 5 -4.31 -1.92 -9.97
N LEU A 6 -5.25 -1.56 -9.09
CA LEU A 6 -6.37 -0.67 -9.37
C LEU A 6 -6.24 0.62 -8.55
N CYS A 7 -6.52 1.76 -9.19
CA CYS A 7 -6.36 3.07 -8.56
C CYS A 7 -4.94 3.23 -7.98
N THR A 8 -3.95 2.94 -8.77
CA THR A 8 -2.55 2.73 -8.40
C THR A 8 -1.89 3.96 -7.77
N GLY A 9 -2.28 5.17 -8.19
CA GLY A 9 -1.67 6.41 -7.73
C GLY A 9 -0.18 6.44 -8.04
N TYR A 10 0.66 6.65 -7.00
CA TYR A 10 2.12 6.55 -7.16
C TYR A 10 2.67 5.14 -6.86
N GLY A 11 1.82 4.14 -6.67
CA GLY A 11 2.22 2.75 -6.47
C GLY A 11 2.66 2.39 -5.04
N GLY A 12 2.32 3.20 -4.04
CA GLY A 12 2.79 2.96 -2.67
C GLY A 12 2.24 1.69 -2.02
N LEU A 13 1.00 1.32 -2.32
CA LEU A 13 0.42 0.04 -1.88
C LEU A 13 1.14 -1.12 -2.58
N ASP A 14 1.37 -0.98 -3.88
CA ASP A 14 2.00 -2.00 -4.72
C ASP A 14 3.44 -2.28 -4.30
N MET A 15 4.22 -1.22 -4.02
CA MET A 15 5.58 -1.35 -3.48
C MET A 15 5.61 -2.20 -2.19
N ALA A 16 4.63 -2.02 -1.31
CA ALA A 16 4.52 -2.81 -0.08
C ALA A 16 4.16 -4.27 -0.37
N VAL A 17 3.23 -4.51 -1.29
CA VAL A 17 2.78 -5.85 -1.68
C VAL A 17 3.89 -6.60 -2.42
N GLU A 18 4.60 -5.95 -3.35
CA GLU A 18 5.77 -6.51 -4.03
C GLU A 18 6.84 -6.96 -3.01
N ALA A 19 7.16 -6.09 -2.05
CA ALA A 19 8.15 -6.39 -1.02
C ALA A 19 7.68 -7.49 -0.05
N TYR A 20 6.38 -7.53 0.28
CA TYR A 20 5.82 -8.49 1.22
C TYR A 20 5.69 -9.89 0.64
N PHE A 21 5.17 -10.01 -0.58
CA PHE A 21 4.85 -11.28 -1.23
C PHE A 21 5.96 -11.78 -2.18
N ASP A 22 7.05 -11.03 -2.36
CA ASP A 22 8.04 -11.26 -3.42
C ASP A 22 7.35 -11.37 -4.79
N ALA A 23 6.50 -10.39 -5.06
CA ALA A 23 5.62 -10.33 -6.21
C ALA A 23 6.03 -9.20 -7.17
N GLU A 24 5.45 -9.18 -8.35
CA GLU A 24 5.72 -8.18 -9.38
C GLU A 24 4.39 -7.67 -9.95
N MET A 25 4.24 -6.34 -10.08
CA MET A 25 3.13 -5.75 -10.83
C MET A 25 3.26 -6.11 -12.32
N VAL A 26 2.20 -6.66 -12.90
CA VAL A 26 2.18 -7.01 -14.33
C VAL A 26 1.35 -6.03 -15.14
N TRP A 27 0.34 -5.41 -14.54
CA TRP A 27 -0.45 -4.32 -15.12
C TRP A 27 -1.05 -3.44 -14.02
N CYS A 28 -1.49 -2.25 -14.39
CA CYS A 28 -2.26 -1.36 -13.53
C CYS A 28 -3.48 -0.79 -14.24
N ALA A 29 -4.41 -0.20 -13.49
CA ALA A 29 -5.54 0.59 -13.98
C ALA A 29 -5.60 1.92 -13.22
N GLU A 30 -5.19 2.99 -13.90
CA GLU A 30 -5.12 4.34 -13.36
C GLU A 30 -5.56 5.34 -14.43
N ASN A 31 -6.54 6.17 -14.10
CA ASN A 31 -7.10 7.14 -15.04
C ASN A 31 -6.58 8.59 -14.84
N ASP A 32 -5.93 8.89 -13.70
CA ASP A 32 -5.26 10.19 -13.53
C ASP A 32 -4.00 10.23 -14.41
N LYS A 33 -3.96 11.20 -15.33
CA LYS A 33 -2.88 11.29 -16.31
C LYS A 33 -1.50 11.49 -15.70
N TYR A 34 -1.41 12.13 -14.52
CA TYR A 34 -0.13 12.40 -13.86
C TYR A 34 0.36 11.16 -13.11
N ALA A 35 -0.56 10.42 -12.47
CA ALA A 35 -0.25 9.11 -11.89
C ALA A 35 0.14 8.12 -12.99
N SER A 36 -0.56 8.10 -14.14
CA SER A 36 -0.20 7.26 -15.29
C SER A 36 1.20 7.57 -15.84
N GLN A 37 1.59 8.85 -15.86
CA GLN A 37 2.95 9.26 -16.23
C GLN A 37 4.00 8.73 -15.25
N LEU A 38 3.72 8.81 -13.95
CA LEU A 38 4.59 8.24 -12.91
C LEU A 38 4.74 6.72 -13.09
N ILE A 39 3.63 6.01 -13.25
CA ILE A 39 3.61 4.55 -13.39
C ILE A 39 4.46 4.12 -14.58
N LEU A 40 4.33 4.80 -15.72
CA LEU A 40 5.14 4.51 -16.90
C LEU A 40 6.64 4.68 -16.61
N GLN A 41 7.04 5.74 -15.89
CA GLN A 41 8.45 6.02 -15.61
C GLN A 41 9.04 5.12 -14.50
N ARG A 42 8.25 4.69 -13.52
CA ARG A 42 8.74 3.97 -12.34
C ARG A 42 8.59 2.45 -12.45
N PHE A 43 7.47 2.01 -13.01
CA PHE A 43 7.14 0.58 -13.10
C PHE A 43 7.31 0.04 -14.52
N ASN A 44 7.15 0.89 -15.54
CA ASN A 44 7.19 0.50 -16.95
C ASN A 44 6.26 -0.69 -17.26
N LYS A 45 5.03 -0.63 -16.72
CA LYS A 45 4.01 -1.67 -16.88
C LYS A 45 2.81 -1.15 -17.66
N PRO A 46 2.07 -2.03 -18.34
CA PRO A 46 0.84 -1.66 -19.03
C PRO A 46 -0.15 -0.98 -18.10
N ASN A 47 -0.71 0.17 -18.52
CA ASN A 47 -1.80 0.84 -17.84
C ASN A 47 -3.09 0.64 -18.64
N LEU A 48 -4.07 -0.06 -18.05
CA LEU A 48 -5.36 -0.37 -18.65
C LEU A 48 -6.34 0.83 -18.63
N GLY A 49 -5.96 1.93 -17.98
CA GLY A 49 -6.76 3.17 -17.93
C GLY A 49 -7.92 3.13 -16.95
N ASP A 50 -9.10 3.56 -17.40
CA ASP A 50 -10.29 3.65 -16.54
C ASP A 50 -10.87 2.25 -16.27
N ILE A 51 -10.93 1.88 -15.01
CA ILE A 51 -11.50 0.60 -14.52
C ILE A 51 -12.92 0.31 -15.06
N LYS A 52 -13.69 1.37 -15.36
CA LYS A 52 -15.05 1.26 -15.89
C LYS A 52 -15.12 0.76 -17.34
N GLN A 53 -14.00 0.74 -18.04
CA GLN A 53 -13.92 0.41 -19.46
C GLN A 53 -13.14 -0.88 -19.72
N ILE A 54 -12.61 -1.52 -18.68
CA ILE A 54 -11.76 -2.69 -18.79
C ILE A 54 -12.62 -3.94 -19.10
N LYS A 55 -12.21 -4.70 -20.10
CA LYS A 55 -12.76 -6.02 -20.41
C LYS A 55 -11.91 -7.08 -19.71
N TRP A 56 -12.37 -7.55 -18.58
CA TRP A 56 -11.62 -8.44 -17.69
C TRP A 56 -11.22 -9.77 -18.33
N ASP A 57 -11.97 -10.24 -19.33
CA ASP A 57 -11.66 -11.48 -20.08
C ASP A 57 -10.40 -11.35 -20.96
N GLU A 58 -9.96 -10.12 -21.27
CA GLU A 58 -8.79 -9.83 -22.09
C GLU A 58 -7.55 -9.50 -21.24
N VAL A 59 -7.69 -9.47 -19.90
CA VAL A 59 -6.63 -9.02 -18.98
C VAL A 59 -5.76 -10.20 -18.54
N GLU A 60 -4.43 -9.93 -18.42
CA GLU A 60 -3.49 -10.94 -17.92
C GLU A 60 -3.89 -11.42 -16.52
N PRO A 61 -3.98 -12.76 -16.29
CA PRO A 61 -4.31 -13.32 -14.98
C PRO A 61 -3.30 -12.94 -13.90
N ILE A 62 -3.80 -12.75 -12.68
CA ILE A 62 -3.02 -12.30 -11.52
C ILE A 62 -3.23 -13.19 -10.31
N ASP A 63 -2.27 -13.17 -9.41
CA ASP A 63 -2.37 -13.83 -8.09
C ASP A 63 -2.88 -12.88 -7.01
N ILE A 64 -2.54 -11.60 -7.13
CA ILE A 64 -2.86 -10.55 -6.15
C ILE A 64 -3.50 -9.36 -6.86
N LEU A 65 -4.63 -8.89 -6.34
CA LEU A 65 -5.23 -7.62 -6.75
C LEU A 65 -5.02 -6.60 -5.65
N THR A 66 -4.48 -5.43 -5.98
CA THR A 66 -4.35 -4.29 -5.09
C THR A 66 -5.32 -3.19 -5.46
N ALA A 67 -5.89 -2.45 -4.49
CA ALA A 67 -6.67 -1.26 -4.76
C ALA A 67 -6.65 -0.26 -3.60
N GLY A 68 -6.10 0.95 -3.87
CA GLY A 68 -6.21 2.12 -3.01
C GLY A 68 -7.33 3.04 -3.51
N TYR A 69 -8.57 2.64 -3.33
CA TYR A 69 -9.70 3.30 -3.98
C TYR A 69 -10.26 4.49 -3.18
N PRO A 70 -10.82 5.53 -3.85
CA PRO A 70 -11.38 6.69 -3.16
C PRO A 70 -12.57 6.31 -2.28
N CYS A 71 -12.58 6.81 -1.03
CA CYS A 71 -13.71 6.69 -0.11
C CYS A 71 -14.80 7.67 -0.52
N GLN A 72 -15.71 7.25 -1.38
CA GLN A 72 -16.84 8.09 -1.80
C GLN A 72 -18.03 7.20 -2.17
N PRO A 73 -19.25 7.63 -2.00
CA PRO A 73 -19.89 8.94 -1.76
C PRO A 73 -20.54 9.07 -0.38
N PHE A 74 -20.02 8.49 0.67
CA PHE A 74 -20.67 8.43 1.98
C PHE A 74 -20.28 9.57 2.94
N SER A 75 -19.51 10.58 2.48
CA SER A 75 -19.13 11.69 3.35
C SER A 75 -20.31 12.64 3.61
N HIS A 76 -20.50 13.00 4.89
CA HIS A 76 -21.56 13.90 5.35
C HIS A 76 -21.49 15.34 4.81
N ALA A 77 -20.44 15.72 4.06
CA ALA A 77 -20.16 17.09 3.63
C ALA A 77 -20.53 17.41 2.18
N GLY A 78 -21.16 16.49 1.43
CA GLY A 78 -21.56 16.74 0.04
C GLY A 78 -22.90 16.13 -0.29
N TYR A 79 -23.65 16.76 -1.18
CA TYR A 79 -24.93 16.27 -1.69
C TYR A 79 -24.89 14.78 -1.97
N ARG A 80 -25.77 14.01 -1.28
CA ARG A 80 -25.95 12.56 -1.43
C ARG A 80 -26.39 12.22 -2.86
N LYS A 81 -25.45 12.06 -3.79
CA LYS A 81 -25.74 11.54 -5.13
C LYS A 81 -25.83 10.00 -5.18
N GLY A 82 -25.69 9.33 -4.03
CA GLY A 82 -25.90 7.89 -3.93
C GLY A 82 -25.04 7.06 -4.90
N LEU A 83 -25.66 6.07 -5.53
CA LEU A 83 -25.04 5.15 -6.49
C LEU A 83 -24.63 5.81 -7.82
N ASP A 84 -25.11 7.02 -8.12
CA ASP A 84 -24.85 7.77 -9.36
C ASP A 84 -23.59 8.67 -9.25
N ASP A 85 -22.83 8.60 -8.14
CA ASP A 85 -21.57 9.35 -8.03
C ASP A 85 -20.50 8.66 -8.90
N GLU A 86 -19.95 9.38 -9.87
CA GLU A 86 -18.89 8.91 -10.75
C GLU A 86 -17.64 8.36 -10.00
N ARG A 87 -17.51 8.73 -8.73
CA ARG A 87 -16.44 8.29 -7.82
C ARG A 87 -16.77 6.96 -7.12
N HIS A 88 -17.93 6.35 -7.36
CA HIS A 88 -18.31 5.06 -6.80
C HIS A 88 -17.62 3.92 -7.57
N ILE A 89 -16.39 3.62 -7.17
CA ILE A 89 -15.50 2.66 -7.86
C ILE A 89 -15.68 1.22 -7.37
N TRP A 90 -16.21 1.02 -6.15
CA TRP A 90 -16.31 -0.32 -5.54
C TRP A 90 -17.01 -1.39 -6.41
N PRO A 91 -18.13 -1.11 -7.11
CA PRO A 91 -18.77 -2.12 -7.97
C PRO A 91 -17.83 -2.70 -9.04
N TYR A 92 -16.97 -1.86 -9.64
CA TYR A 92 -16.01 -2.26 -10.67
C TYR A 92 -14.84 -3.05 -10.07
N ILE A 93 -14.40 -2.71 -8.85
CA ILE A 93 -13.40 -3.50 -8.13
C ILE A 93 -13.96 -4.90 -7.82
N LYS A 94 -15.21 -4.98 -7.34
CA LYS A 94 -15.89 -6.25 -7.10
C LYS A 94 -16.01 -7.09 -8.39
N GLU A 95 -16.33 -6.45 -9.50
CA GLU A 95 -16.39 -7.09 -10.83
C GLU A 95 -15.03 -7.68 -11.21
N ALA A 96 -13.94 -6.89 -11.08
CA ALA A 96 -12.57 -7.34 -11.31
C ALA A 96 -12.23 -8.58 -10.45
N ILE A 97 -12.54 -8.55 -9.15
CA ILE A 97 -12.31 -9.68 -8.23
C ILE A 97 -13.09 -10.91 -8.68
N SER A 98 -14.35 -10.74 -9.11
CA SER A 98 -15.22 -11.82 -9.54
C SER A 98 -14.72 -12.53 -10.82
N HIS A 99 -14.16 -11.77 -11.76
CA HIS A 99 -13.62 -12.28 -13.02
C HIS A 99 -12.23 -12.89 -12.84
N LEU A 100 -11.31 -12.14 -12.25
CA LEU A 100 -9.89 -12.52 -12.18
C LEU A 100 -9.61 -13.55 -11.08
N ARG A 101 -10.47 -13.67 -10.07
CA ARG A 101 -10.37 -14.65 -8.98
C ARG A 101 -8.99 -14.73 -8.33
N PRO A 102 -8.38 -13.59 -7.95
CA PRO A 102 -7.04 -13.58 -7.36
C PRO A 102 -7.00 -14.37 -6.03
N SER A 103 -5.84 -14.93 -5.70
CA SER A 103 -5.60 -15.59 -4.41
C SER A 103 -5.60 -14.63 -3.24
N TYR A 104 -5.26 -13.36 -3.49
CA TYR A 104 -5.29 -12.29 -2.49
C TYR A 104 -5.85 -11.01 -3.08
N VAL A 105 -6.65 -10.31 -2.29
CA VAL A 105 -7.12 -8.94 -2.57
C VAL A 105 -6.65 -8.05 -1.45
N ILE A 106 -5.84 -7.05 -1.76
CA ILE A 106 -5.29 -6.10 -0.80
C ILE A 106 -5.90 -4.74 -1.06
N LEU A 107 -6.70 -4.25 -0.11
CA LEU A 107 -7.40 -2.99 -0.24
C LEU A 107 -6.89 -1.98 0.80
N GLU A 108 -6.86 -0.71 0.41
CA GLU A 108 -6.60 0.40 1.33
C GLU A 108 -7.70 1.46 1.22
N ASN A 109 -8.03 2.07 2.37
CA ASN A 109 -8.93 3.20 2.40
C ASN A 109 -8.68 4.07 3.65
N VAL A 110 -9.33 5.22 3.72
CA VAL A 110 -9.30 6.07 4.92
C VAL A 110 -10.04 5.39 6.09
N ARG A 111 -9.63 5.69 7.34
CA ARG A 111 -10.26 5.16 8.55
C ARG A 111 -11.79 5.34 8.56
N GLY A 112 -12.28 6.47 8.04
CA GLY A 112 -13.72 6.80 8.02
C GLY A 112 -14.56 5.79 7.23
N HIS A 113 -13.95 5.00 6.34
CA HIS A 113 -14.64 3.97 5.58
C HIS A 113 -15.25 2.88 6.47
N LEU A 114 -14.69 2.62 7.65
CA LEU A 114 -15.26 1.66 8.62
C LEU A 114 -16.71 1.98 9.01
N SER A 115 -17.04 3.26 9.16
CA SER A 115 -18.39 3.70 9.51
C SER A 115 -19.25 3.99 8.30
N LEU A 116 -18.66 4.08 7.11
CA LEU A 116 -19.32 4.50 5.88
C LEU A 116 -18.98 3.56 4.72
N GLY A 117 -19.84 2.56 4.46
CA GLY A 117 -19.75 1.68 3.31
C GLY A 117 -18.91 0.42 3.45
N PHE A 118 -18.14 0.25 4.53
CA PHE A 118 -17.30 -0.94 4.71
C PHE A 118 -18.12 -2.23 4.88
N SER A 119 -19.28 -2.16 5.51
CA SER A 119 -20.22 -3.29 5.62
C SER A 119 -20.68 -3.80 4.25
N THR A 120 -20.89 -2.91 3.28
CA THR A 120 -21.21 -3.26 1.89
C THR A 120 -20.03 -3.99 1.23
N VAL A 121 -18.81 -3.51 1.43
CA VAL A 121 -17.59 -4.16 0.92
C VAL A 121 -17.47 -5.58 1.47
N LEU A 122 -17.63 -5.78 2.78
CA LEU A 122 -17.57 -7.11 3.40
C LEU A 122 -18.68 -8.03 2.89
N ALA A 123 -19.91 -7.54 2.82
CA ALA A 123 -21.04 -8.33 2.30
C ALA A 123 -20.83 -8.76 0.86
N ASP A 124 -20.30 -7.88 0.02
CA ASP A 124 -20.00 -8.18 -1.38
C ASP A 124 -18.85 -9.18 -1.54
N LEU A 125 -17.76 -9.02 -0.75
CA LEU A 125 -16.67 -10.00 -0.72
C LEU A 125 -17.18 -11.39 -0.32
N THR A 126 -18.01 -11.48 0.74
CA THR A 126 -18.63 -12.74 1.17
C THR A 126 -19.50 -13.36 0.07
N LYS A 127 -20.32 -12.56 -0.62
CA LYS A 127 -21.18 -13.03 -1.73
C LYS A 127 -20.38 -13.64 -2.88
N ILE A 128 -19.18 -13.12 -3.15
CA ILE A 128 -18.31 -13.63 -4.20
C ILE A 128 -17.33 -14.71 -3.69
N GLY A 129 -17.50 -15.18 -2.43
CA GLY A 129 -16.76 -16.29 -1.84
C GLY A 129 -15.37 -15.93 -1.32
N TYR A 130 -15.22 -14.71 -0.79
CA TYR A 130 -13.99 -14.25 -0.12
C TYR A 130 -14.23 -14.00 1.36
N ASP A 131 -13.32 -14.48 2.20
CA ASP A 131 -13.18 -14.05 3.58
C ASP A 131 -12.25 -12.84 3.64
N ALA A 132 -12.40 -12.00 4.68
CA ALA A 132 -11.59 -10.80 4.84
C ALA A 132 -11.12 -10.61 6.27
N ARG A 133 -9.92 -10.04 6.40
CA ARG A 133 -9.39 -9.47 7.65
C ARG A 133 -9.03 -8.01 7.41
N TRP A 134 -9.09 -7.20 8.44
CA TRP A 134 -8.75 -5.79 8.32
C TRP A 134 -8.11 -5.25 9.60
N GLN A 135 -7.33 -4.19 9.42
CA GLN A 135 -6.65 -3.50 10.51
C GLN A 135 -6.55 -2.01 10.20
N ILE A 136 -6.69 -1.17 11.23
CA ILE A 136 -6.28 0.23 11.13
C ILE A 136 -4.83 0.34 11.57
N VAL A 137 -4.00 0.91 10.70
CA VAL A 137 -2.61 1.21 10.97
C VAL A 137 -2.39 2.70 10.80
N ARG A 138 -1.55 3.31 11.65
CA ARG A 138 -1.10 4.70 11.51
C ARG A 138 0.29 4.73 10.90
N ALA A 139 0.59 5.77 10.14
CA ALA A 139 1.96 5.97 9.66
C ALA A 139 2.95 6.16 10.83
N SER A 140 2.50 6.76 11.95
CA SER A 140 3.29 6.85 13.19
C SER A 140 3.64 5.49 13.82
N ASP A 141 2.88 4.43 13.54
CA ASP A 141 3.15 3.09 14.06
C ASP A 141 4.40 2.47 13.41
N VAL A 142 4.82 3.01 12.26
CA VAL A 142 6.04 2.64 11.54
C VAL A 142 7.11 3.74 11.58
N GLY A 143 6.97 4.71 12.49
CA GLY A 143 7.98 5.75 12.74
C GLY A 143 7.82 7.04 11.93
N ALA A 144 6.77 7.19 11.12
CA ALA A 144 6.51 8.46 10.43
C ALA A 144 6.10 9.57 11.42
N ALA A 145 6.46 10.82 11.11
CA ALA A 145 6.17 11.98 11.95
C ALA A 145 4.69 12.46 11.87
N HIS A 146 3.82 11.71 11.22
CA HIS A 146 2.39 12.01 11.09
C HIS A 146 1.53 10.78 11.38
N GLN A 147 0.28 10.98 11.76
CA GLN A 147 -0.60 9.85 12.13
C GLN A 147 -1.14 9.08 10.91
N ARG A 148 -1.76 9.78 9.97
CA ARG A 148 -2.33 9.20 8.73
C ARG A 148 -2.95 7.81 8.92
N ALA A 149 -3.93 7.65 9.82
CA ALA A 149 -4.60 6.38 10.05
C ALA A 149 -5.31 5.89 8.78
N ARG A 150 -5.04 4.65 8.37
CA ARG A 150 -5.61 4.00 7.18
C ARG A 150 -6.15 2.62 7.54
N LEU A 151 -7.23 2.25 6.86
CA LEU A 151 -7.82 0.92 6.90
C LEU A 151 -7.14 0.08 5.81
N PHE A 152 -6.55 -1.03 6.21
CA PHE A 152 -6.03 -2.05 5.30
C PHE A 152 -6.86 -3.32 5.42
N ILE A 153 -7.13 -3.96 4.30
CA ILE A 153 -7.94 -5.16 4.20
C ILE A 153 -7.18 -6.18 3.37
N ILE A 154 -7.12 -7.41 3.85
CA ILE A 154 -6.71 -8.57 3.07
C ILE A 154 -7.91 -9.49 2.92
N ALA A 155 -8.25 -9.84 1.67
CA ALA A 155 -9.28 -10.84 1.40
C ALA A 155 -8.69 -11.99 0.57
N TYR A 156 -9.25 -13.20 0.75
CA TYR A 156 -8.80 -14.44 0.14
C TYR A 156 -10.00 -15.38 -0.05
N PRO A 157 -9.97 -16.30 -1.05
CA PRO A 157 -11.06 -17.23 -1.28
C PRO A 157 -11.35 -18.07 -0.04
N THR A 158 -12.61 -18.15 0.37
CA THR A 158 -13.07 -18.93 1.54
C THR A 158 -12.64 -20.39 1.48
N SER A 159 -12.63 -21.00 0.28
CA SER A 159 -12.20 -22.38 0.05
C SER A 159 -10.72 -22.63 0.29
N GLN A 160 -9.88 -21.59 0.21
CA GLN A 160 -8.42 -21.72 0.39
C GLN A 160 -7.98 -21.41 1.81
N GLY A 161 -8.78 -20.66 2.58
CA GLY A 161 -8.38 -20.10 3.85
C GLY A 161 -7.17 -19.14 3.73
N LEU A 162 -6.75 -18.55 4.84
CA LEU A 162 -5.50 -17.77 4.85
C LEU A 162 -4.32 -18.75 4.93
N GLN A 163 -3.58 -18.88 3.85
CA GLN A 163 -2.41 -19.79 3.80
C GLN A 163 -1.24 -19.22 4.61
N ARG A 164 -1.30 -19.37 5.94
CA ARG A 164 -0.27 -18.90 6.87
C ARG A 164 1.06 -19.61 6.76
N SER A 165 1.05 -20.89 6.38
CA SER A 165 2.22 -21.78 6.50
C SER A 165 3.24 -21.61 5.38
N ARG A 166 2.81 -21.24 4.19
CA ARG A 166 3.69 -21.21 3.00
C ARG A 166 4.68 -20.05 2.98
N TRP A 167 4.41 -18.97 3.76
CA TRP A 167 5.21 -17.74 3.76
C TRP A 167 6.16 -17.62 4.95
N LYS A 168 5.95 -18.39 6.02
CA LYS A 168 6.86 -18.39 7.18
C LYS A 168 8.19 -19.08 6.91
N GLU A 169 8.22 -20.09 6.05
CA GLU A 169 9.43 -20.86 5.75
C GLU A 169 10.44 -20.13 4.86
N SER A 170 9.99 -19.19 4.02
CA SER A 170 10.92 -18.41 3.19
C SER A 170 11.49 -17.14 3.87
N ARG A 171 11.02 -16.80 5.07
CA ARG A 171 11.36 -15.56 5.80
C ARG A 171 12.36 -15.77 6.91
N THR A 172 13.48 -16.44 6.67
CA THR A 172 14.63 -16.45 7.58
C THR A 172 15.47 -15.15 7.56
N GLY A 173 14.97 -14.11 6.90
CA GLY A 173 15.52 -12.76 6.92
C GLY A 173 14.43 -11.74 7.20
N SER A 174 14.40 -11.16 8.41
CA SER A 174 13.49 -10.04 8.74
C SER A 174 13.78 -8.87 7.81
N LYS A 175 12.91 -8.64 6.83
CA LYS A 175 12.93 -7.44 5.99
C LYS A 175 12.26 -6.32 6.78
N THR A 176 12.99 -5.63 7.60
CA THR A 176 12.50 -4.46 8.34
C THR A 176 12.59 -3.25 7.44
N ILE A 177 11.45 -2.69 7.05
CA ILE A 177 11.40 -1.36 6.45
C ILE A 177 11.38 -0.37 7.62
N THR A 178 12.54 0.21 7.96
CA THR A 178 12.66 1.17 9.05
C THR A 178 12.66 2.59 8.54
N TYR A 179 11.84 3.45 9.16
CA TYR A 179 12.08 4.87 9.13
C TYR A 179 13.19 5.20 10.12
N THR A 180 14.30 5.73 9.67
CA THR A 180 15.28 6.37 10.55
C THR A 180 14.93 7.83 10.64
N ASN A 181 14.35 8.25 11.76
CA ASN A 181 14.25 9.64 12.13
C ASN A 181 15.60 10.07 12.70
N SER A 182 16.46 10.68 11.88
CA SER A 182 17.55 11.47 12.40
C SER A 182 16.99 12.75 13.05
N ASP A 183 17.20 12.88 14.33
CA ASP A 183 17.26 14.10 15.18
C ASP A 183 16.14 15.17 15.19
N ALA A 184 15.19 15.19 14.26
CA ALA A 184 14.16 16.24 14.26
C ALA A 184 12.91 15.92 15.10
N CYS A 185 12.79 14.73 15.67
CA CYS A 185 11.67 14.32 16.52
C CYS A 185 12.12 13.58 17.78
N GLN A 186 12.91 14.24 18.63
CA GLN A 186 13.44 13.66 19.87
C GLN A 186 12.40 13.36 20.95
N LYS A 187 11.09 13.53 20.72
CA LYS A 187 10.03 13.31 21.73
C LYS A 187 9.13 12.10 21.51
N SER A 188 9.41 11.25 20.53
CA SER A 188 8.63 10.00 20.33
C SER A 188 9.51 8.87 19.81
N ARG A 189 10.61 8.56 20.52
CA ARG A 189 11.27 7.26 20.35
C ARG A 189 10.40 6.18 20.97
N ARG A 190 9.51 5.58 20.20
CA ARG A 190 9.08 4.22 20.42
C ARG A 190 9.80 3.35 19.41
N THR A 191 10.90 2.81 19.85
CA THR A 191 11.55 1.64 19.22
C THR A 191 10.47 0.57 19.14
N VAL A 192 10.08 0.16 17.95
CA VAL A 192 9.27 -1.05 17.78
C VAL A 192 10.22 -2.21 18.06
N THR A 193 10.32 -2.57 19.33
CA THR A 193 10.97 -3.79 19.76
C THR A 193 10.13 -4.93 19.21
N SER A 194 10.73 -5.80 18.41
CA SER A 194 10.12 -7.06 18.00
C SER A 194 9.56 -7.74 19.25
N ILE A 195 8.24 -7.98 19.28
CA ILE A 195 7.65 -8.85 20.30
C ILE A 195 8.19 -10.27 20.00
N ARG A 196 9.28 -10.63 20.66
CA ARG A 196 9.70 -12.00 20.78
C ARG A 196 8.72 -12.68 21.75
N THR A 197 7.85 -13.50 21.24
CA THR A 197 7.27 -14.56 22.04
C THR A 197 8.37 -15.54 22.39
N THR A 198 8.80 -15.52 23.65
CA THR A 198 9.74 -16.49 24.21
C THR A 198 9.04 -17.84 24.30
N SER A 199 9.44 -18.76 23.43
CA SER A 199 9.40 -20.19 23.75
C SER A 199 10.86 -20.62 23.94
N ASN A 200 11.15 -21.12 25.16
CA ASN A 200 12.45 -21.63 25.57
C ASN A 200 12.93 -22.78 24.68
N GLY A 201 14.15 -22.68 24.21
CA GLY A 201 14.86 -23.74 23.52
C GLY A 201 16.30 -23.32 23.26
N LEU A 202 17.22 -23.71 24.16
CA LEU A 202 18.66 -23.61 23.95
C LEU A 202 19.07 -24.40 22.70
N HIS A 203 19.78 -23.77 21.78
CA HIS A 203 20.90 -24.40 21.07
C HIS A 203 21.83 -23.33 20.49
N THR A 204 23.08 -23.42 20.93
CA THR A 204 24.24 -22.71 20.42
C THR A 204 24.64 -23.28 19.05
N GLY A 205 24.87 -22.41 18.07
CA GLY A 205 25.43 -22.79 16.78
C GLY A 205 25.79 -21.57 15.96
N GLN A 206 27.08 -21.21 15.97
CA GLN A 206 27.62 -20.19 15.06
C GLN A 206 27.57 -20.71 13.62
N ASN A 207 26.98 -19.96 12.71
CA ASN A 207 27.34 -20.06 11.29
C ASN A 207 27.22 -18.68 10.63
N LYS A 208 28.40 -18.20 10.19
CA LYS A 208 28.57 -17.03 9.33
C LYS A 208 28.17 -17.42 7.90
N GLY A 209 27.05 -16.94 7.41
CA GLY A 209 26.63 -17.07 6.02
C GLY A 209 26.16 -15.73 5.52
N GLN A 210 26.89 -15.14 4.56
CA GLN A 210 26.52 -13.91 3.88
C GLN A 210 25.27 -14.14 3.01
N ALA A 211 24.12 -13.63 3.43
CA ALA A 211 22.93 -13.51 2.59
C ALA A 211 22.92 -12.12 1.93
N ARG A 212 23.09 -12.08 0.61
CA ARG A 212 22.92 -10.89 -0.22
C ARG A 212 21.44 -10.44 -0.17
N SER A 213 21.17 -9.38 0.57
CA SER A 213 19.86 -8.73 0.64
C SER A 213 19.57 -7.96 -0.65
N LYS A 214 18.50 -8.34 -1.37
CA LYS A 214 18.04 -7.73 -2.61
C LYS A 214 17.04 -6.57 -2.43
N HIS A 215 16.85 -6.01 -1.26
CA HIS A 215 15.92 -4.89 -1.04
C HIS A 215 16.57 -3.72 -0.30
N ARG A 216 17.04 -2.78 -1.10
CA ARG A 216 17.62 -1.50 -0.67
C ARG A 216 16.55 -0.42 -0.45
N PHE A 217 15.58 -0.59 0.43
CA PHE A 217 14.73 0.52 0.83
C PHE A 217 15.34 1.36 1.97
N SER A 218 16.12 0.74 2.86
CA SER A 218 16.68 1.41 4.04
C SER A 218 17.96 2.23 3.79
N SER A 219 18.77 1.88 2.79
CA SER A 219 20.12 2.44 2.68
C SER A 219 20.21 3.80 1.98
N GLN A 220 19.20 4.23 1.23
CA GLN A 220 19.19 5.54 0.58
C GLN A 220 18.63 6.64 1.49
N MET A 221 17.62 6.34 2.32
CA MET A 221 17.06 7.32 3.25
C MET A 221 17.98 7.68 4.43
N GLU A 222 18.93 6.82 4.78
CA GLU A 222 19.86 7.04 5.89
C GLU A 222 20.97 8.09 5.61
N ARG A 223 21.14 8.50 4.34
CA ARG A 223 22.25 9.38 3.91
C ARG A 223 21.85 10.76 3.44
N GLU A 224 20.57 11.04 3.30
CA GLU A 224 20.12 12.32 2.76
C GLU A 224 19.54 13.22 3.85
N ALA A 225 19.91 14.51 3.81
CA ALA A 225 19.37 15.50 4.73
C ALA A 225 17.85 15.66 4.52
N ILE A 226 17.11 15.78 5.62
CA ILE A 226 15.67 16.03 5.57
C ILE A 226 15.40 17.31 4.76
N PRO A 227 14.59 17.27 3.71
CA PRO A 227 14.28 18.46 2.94
C PRO A 227 13.59 19.52 3.79
N PRO A 228 13.84 20.82 3.54
CA PRO A 228 13.15 21.88 4.28
C PRO A 228 11.63 21.79 4.09
N THR A 229 10.87 22.04 5.16
CA THR A 229 9.40 21.97 5.16
C THR A 229 8.77 22.97 4.17
N LEU A 230 9.35 24.17 4.08
CA LEU A 230 8.89 25.24 3.21
C LEU A 230 10.01 25.66 2.23
N VAL A 231 9.61 26.01 1.03
CA VAL A 231 10.44 26.69 0.03
C VAL A 231 9.65 27.91 -0.45
N GLU A 232 10.23 29.10 -0.36
CA GLU A 232 9.57 30.38 -0.69
C GLU A 232 8.20 30.54 0.02
N GLY A 233 8.13 30.16 1.30
CA GLY A 233 6.92 30.24 2.11
C GLY A 233 5.83 29.20 1.75
N LYS A 234 6.09 28.28 0.82
CA LYS A 234 5.13 27.25 0.37
C LYS A 234 5.60 25.87 0.78
N LEU A 235 4.64 24.99 1.09
CA LEU A 235 4.94 23.59 1.44
C LEU A 235 5.77 22.91 0.35
N ASN A 236 6.88 22.31 0.75
CA ASN A 236 7.83 21.66 -0.15
C ASN A 236 7.36 20.22 -0.49
N ALA A 237 7.18 19.92 -1.76
CA ALA A 237 6.77 18.57 -2.20
C ALA A 237 7.83 17.50 -1.86
N LYS A 238 9.13 17.83 -1.89
CA LYS A 238 10.21 16.91 -1.48
C LYS A 238 10.12 16.56 0.01
N PHE A 239 9.72 17.51 0.85
CA PHE A 239 9.47 17.23 2.26
C PHE A 239 8.28 16.29 2.44
N VAL A 240 7.19 16.49 1.69
CA VAL A 240 6.02 15.59 1.76
C VAL A 240 6.37 14.19 1.21
N GLU A 241 7.14 14.10 0.14
CA GLU A 241 7.65 12.84 -0.41
C GLU A 241 8.46 12.06 0.65
N TYR A 242 9.38 12.74 1.33
CA TYR A 242 10.12 12.19 2.47
C TYR A 242 9.19 11.71 3.59
N MET A 243 8.19 12.52 3.97
CA MET A 243 7.20 12.16 4.99
C MET A 243 6.35 10.95 4.60
N MET A 244 6.13 10.73 3.30
CA MET A 244 5.42 9.56 2.78
C MET A 244 6.29 8.30 2.67
N GLY A 245 7.58 8.40 3.05
CA GLY A 245 8.51 7.27 3.04
C GLY A 245 8.87 6.77 1.65
N LEU A 246 8.82 7.64 0.67
CA LEU A 246 9.14 7.34 -0.71
C LEU A 246 10.63 7.54 -1.00
N PRO A 247 11.19 6.84 -2.00
CA PRO A 247 12.51 7.16 -2.52
C PRO A 247 12.58 8.61 -2.99
N VAL A 248 13.73 9.26 -2.79
CA VAL A 248 13.94 10.64 -3.22
C VAL A 248 13.70 10.79 -4.72
N GLY A 249 12.88 11.77 -5.08
CA GLY A 249 12.53 12.02 -6.46
C GLY A 249 11.50 11.06 -7.06
N TRP A 250 10.89 10.20 -6.25
CA TRP A 250 9.88 9.26 -6.75
C TRP A 250 8.75 9.98 -7.49
N VAL A 251 8.20 11.02 -6.87
CA VAL A 251 7.19 11.92 -7.42
C VAL A 251 7.82 13.25 -7.86
N THR A 252 8.77 13.77 -7.08
CA THR A 252 9.27 15.14 -7.25
C THR A 252 10.26 15.32 -8.39
N ASN A 253 10.78 14.24 -9.00
CA ASN A 253 11.57 14.29 -10.23
C ASN A 253 10.73 14.22 -11.51
N LEU A 254 9.40 14.14 -11.40
CA LEU A 254 8.52 14.27 -12.54
C LEU A 254 8.35 15.74 -12.93
N ASP A 255 8.21 15.99 -14.23
CA ASP A 255 7.86 17.33 -14.74
C ASP A 255 6.39 17.67 -14.43
N LEU A 256 6.12 17.91 -13.16
CA LEU A 256 4.81 18.23 -12.62
C LEU A 256 4.89 19.51 -11.79
N SER A 257 3.84 20.31 -11.83
CA SER A 257 3.74 21.46 -10.93
C SER A 257 3.71 21.00 -9.46
N ARG A 258 4.18 21.85 -8.56
CA ARG A 258 4.17 21.58 -7.11
C ARG A 258 2.79 21.15 -6.60
N SER A 259 1.72 21.75 -7.08
CA SER A 259 0.35 21.39 -6.67
C SER A 259 -0.05 19.98 -7.12
N GLN A 260 0.37 19.57 -8.31
CA GLN A 260 0.14 18.21 -8.83
C GLN A 260 0.93 17.19 -8.02
N GLN A 261 2.21 17.47 -7.73
CA GLN A 261 3.05 16.62 -6.87
C GLN A 261 2.43 16.46 -5.47
N LEU A 262 2.01 17.56 -4.84
CA LEU A 262 1.37 17.53 -3.51
C LEU A 262 0.04 16.79 -3.52
N LYS A 263 -0.78 16.94 -4.57
CA LYS A 263 -2.04 16.20 -4.74
C LYS A 263 -1.77 14.69 -4.83
N MET A 264 -0.82 14.30 -5.65
CA MET A 264 -0.44 12.89 -5.82
C MET A 264 0.09 12.28 -4.52
N LEU A 265 1.02 12.98 -3.84
CA LEU A 265 1.55 12.56 -2.54
C LEU A 265 0.46 12.46 -1.47
N GLY A 266 -0.49 13.41 -1.46
CA GLY A 266 -1.60 13.42 -0.51
C GLY A 266 -2.56 12.24 -0.67
N ASN A 267 -2.77 11.78 -1.89
CA ASN A 267 -3.69 10.69 -2.21
C ASN A 267 -3.07 9.29 -2.03
N GLY A 268 -1.76 9.15 -2.10
CA GLY A 268 -1.11 7.84 -2.12
C GLY A 268 -0.99 7.16 -0.76
N VAL A 269 -0.42 5.97 -0.73
CA VAL A 269 -0.27 5.10 0.44
C VAL A 269 1.18 5.09 0.90
N VAL A 270 1.45 5.23 2.20
CA VAL A 270 2.80 5.07 2.77
C VAL A 270 3.20 3.59 2.69
N PRO A 271 4.25 3.23 1.91
CA PRO A 271 4.58 1.82 1.66
C PRO A 271 4.89 1.04 2.94
N GLN A 272 5.63 1.63 3.88
CA GLN A 272 6.00 1.00 5.14
C GLN A 272 4.78 0.72 6.02
N GLN A 273 3.80 1.63 6.01
CA GLN A 273 2.53 1.46 6.73
C GLN A 273 1.72 0.29 6.16
N ALA A 274 1.64 0.18 4.83
CA ALA A 274 0.97 -0.93 4.15
C ALA A 274 1.68 -2.26 4.41
N TYR A 275 3.02 -2.28 4.33
CA TYR A 275 3.81 -3.47 4.63
C TYR A 275 3.55 -3.97 6.06
N TYR A 276 3.59 -3.08 7.05
CA TYR A 276 3.31 -3.42 8.44
C TYR A 276 1.87 -3.93 8.64
N ALA A 277 0.91 -3.35 7.93
CA ALA A 277 -0.47 -3.84 7.95
C ALA A 277 -0.57 -5.28 7.44
N LEU A 278 0.16 -5.64 6.38
CA LEU A 278 0.22 -7.01 5.87
C LEU A 278 0.84 -7.98 6.88
N GLU A 279 1.87 -7.55 7.62
CA GLU A 279 2.44 -8.36 8.72
C GLU A 279 1.41 -8.65 9.80
N LEU A 280 0.62 -7.65 10.22
CA LEU A 280 -0.42 -7.81 11.23
C LEU A 280 -1.59 -8.67 10.75
N LEU A 281 -1.97 -8.57 9.48
CA LEU A 281 -3.13 -9.26 8.93
C LEU A 281 -2.85 -10.71 8.56
N ASN A 282 -1.62 -11.03 8.22
CA ASN A 282 -1.20 -12.37 7.78
C ASN A 282 -0.43 -13.14 8.87
N GLY A 283 -0.08 -12.50 9.98
CA GLY A 283 0.53 -13.12 11.18
C GLY A 283 -0.49 -13.74 12.08
#